data_49db0dbc70136a2bf23cb45ae0d29554
#
_entry.id   49db0dbc70136a2bf23cb45ae0d29554
#
_cell.length_a   1.000
_cell.length_b   1.000
_cell.length_c   1.000
_cell.angle_alpha   90.00
_cell.angle_beta   90.00
_cell.angle_gamma   90.00
#
_symmetry.space_group_name_H-M   'P 1'
#
loop_
_entity.id
_entity.type
_entity.pdbx_description
1 polymer ?
#
loop_
_entity_poly.entity_id
_entity_poly.type
_entity_poly.pdbx_seq_one_letter_code
_entity_poly.pdbx_strand_id
1 'polypeptide(L)'
;MSELNTAHPVSYFNLHAEGCGYLNRVRIVQPEKGSPYVACTIAAKHGDTANPSTTKFDCRVSGVRAQAIVQQLEAAVNAEKRVFIGFRIGDFMPELFVYQNGVRKGETGVVNNGRLLQVTFAKVDGQAFELPPEEGVAAEATATLPL
;
A
#
# COMPACT_ATOMS: atom_id res chain seq x y z
N MET A 1 24.61 -10.32 -29.04
CA MET A 1 24.28 -10.39 -28.81
C MET A 1 23.68 -9.91 -28.46
N SER A 2 23.52 -9.76 -28.36
CA SER A 2 23.04 -9.45 -28.00
C SER A 2 22.34 -9.47 -27.47
N GLU A 3 22.15 -9.77 -27.53
CA GLU A 3 21.69 -10.02 -27.06
C GLU A 3 21.51 -9.95 -26.11
N LEU A 4 21.73 -9.92 -26.04
CA LEU A 4 21.66 -9.87 -25.25
C LEU A 4 21.20 -9.21 -24.46
N ASN A 5 21.40 -8.74 -24.23
CA ASN A 5 21.12 -7.85 -23.50
C ASN A 5 19.85 -7.49 -23.49
N THR A 6 19.57 -7.18 -24.26
CA THR A 6 18.24 -6.95 -24.34
C THR A 6 17.55 -8.04 -23.73
N ALA A 7 18.06 -9.13 -23.82
CA ALA A 7 17.38 -10.27 -23.32
C ALA A 7 17.40 -10.36 -21.84
N HIS A 8 18.12 -9.50 -21.18
CA HIS A 8 18.18 -9.59 -19.74
C HIS A 8 17.02 -8.89 -19.09
N PRO A 9 16.15 -9.60 -18.43
CA PRO A 9 15.12 -8.91 -17.64
C PRO A 9 15.77 -8.15 -16.52
N VAL A 10 15.16 -7.07 -16.14
CA VAL A 10 15.63 -6.32 -14.98
C VAL A 10 15.39 -7.18 -13.76
N SER A 11 16.40 -7.30 -12.93
CA SER A 11 16.33 -8.11 -11.73
C SER A 11 16.33 -7.20 -10.50
N TYR A 12 15.47 -7.50 -9.55
CA TYR A 12 15.34 -6.70 -8.35
C TYR A 12 15.49 -7.56 -7.12
N PHE A 13 16.06 -6.97 -6.09
CA PHE A 13 15.92 -7.56 -4.78
C PHE A 13 14.59 -7.09 -4.20
N ASN A 14 13.83 -8.00 -3.66
CA ASN A 14 12.50 -7.68 -3.14
C ASN A 14 12.50 -7.73 -1.63
N LEU A 15 12.07 -6.64 -1.03
CA LEU A 15 11.85 -6.59 0.40
C LEU A 15 10.39 -6.28 0.60
N HIS A 16 9.62 -7.28 1.00
CA HIS A 16 8.17 -7.14 1.11
C HIS A 16 7.72 -7.42 2.52
N ALA A 17 6.67 -6.74 2.94
CA ALA A 17 5.97 -7.02 4.17
C ALA A 17 4.52 -7.28 3.84
N GLU A 18 3.93 -8.28 4.51
CA GLU A 18 2.53 -8.61 4.33
C GLU A 18 1.84 -8.53 5.67
N GLY A 19 0.63 -8.06 5.68
CA GLY A 19 -0.10 -7.95 6.92
C GLY A 19 -1.48 -7.36 6.71
N CYS A 20 -2.05 -6.86 7.80
CA CYS A 20 -3.38 -6.26 7.80
C CYS A 20 -3.34 -4.95 8.56
N GLY A 21 -4.22 -4.05 8.19
CA GLY A 21 -4.31 -2.78 8.87
C GLY A 21 -5.38 -1.89 8.28
N TYR A 22 -5.45 -0.66 8.79
CA TYR A 22 -6.48 0.28 8.38
C TYR A 22 -5.95 1.24 7.33
N LEU A 23 -6.74 1.43 6.29
CA LEU A 23 -6.42 2.34 5.19
C LEU A 23 -6.88 3.74 5.53
N ASN A 24 -5.99 4.70 5.39
CA ASN A 24 -6.27 6.09 5.70
C ASN A 24 -5.66 7.01 4.66
N ARG A 25 -6.11 8.24 4.65
CA ARG A 25 -5.49 9.33 3.90
C ARG A 25 -5.24 8.98 2.44
N VAL A 26 -6.25 8.46 1.77
CA VAL A 26 -6.14 8.22 0.33
C VAL A 26 -6.12 9.58 -0.36
N ARG A 27 -5.12 9.78 -1.22
CA ARG A 27 -4.94 11.09 -1.84
C ARG A 27 -4.19 10.97 -3.15
N ILE A 28 -4.27 12.03 -3.94
CA ILE A 28 -3.47 12.14 -5.15
C ILE A 28 -2.33 13.11 -4.82
N VAL A 29 -1.11 12.67 -5.08
CA VAL A 29 0.06 13.51 -4.86
C VAL A 29 0.54 14.03 -6.19
N GLN A 30 0.76 15.34 -6.27
CA GLN A 30 1.28 15.98 -7.46
C GLN A 30 2.72 16.40 -7.17
N PRO A 31 3.70 15.61 -7.63
CA PRO A 31 5.09 15.97 -7.36
C PRO A 31 5.52 17.16 -8.20
N GLU A 32 6.60 17.80 -7.79
CA GLU A 32 7.14 18.89 -8.58
C GLU A 32 7.51 18.42 -9.97
N LYS A 33 8.07 17.23 -10.04
CA LYS A 33 8.42 16.62 -11.33
C LYS A 33 7.78 15.25 -11.40
N GLY A 34 7.27 14.94 -12.55
CA GLY A 34 6.65 13.65 -12.76
C GLY A 34 5.13 13.72 -12.72
N SER A 35 4.52 12.57 -12.88
CA SER A 35 3.07 12.47 -12.97
C SER A 35 2.44 12.34 -11.59
N PRO A 36 1.18 12.74 -11.47
CA PRO A 36 0.46 12.50 -10.21
C PRO A 36 0.37 11.03 -9.92
N TYR A 37 0.31 10.70 -8.64
CA TYR A 37 0.15 9.31 -8.25
C TYR A 37 -0.75 9.19 -7.03
N VAL A 38 -1.33 7.99 -6.86
CA VAL A 38 -2.20 7.71 -5.72
C VAL A 38 -1.33 7.34 -4.53
N ALA A 39 -1.64 7.90 -3.38
CA ALA A 39 -0.93 7.59 -2.15
C ALA A 39 -1.92 7.33 -1.02
N CYS A 40 -1.48 6.63 -0.02
CA CYS A 40 -2.31 6.35 1.15
C CYS A 40 -1.42 6.08 2.35
N THR A 41 -2.05 6.09 3.53
CA THR A 41 -1.37 5.70 4.75
C THR A 41 -2.02 4.44 5.28
N ILE A 42 -1.22 3.47 5.66
CA ILE A 42 -1.72 2.22 6.20
C ILE A 42 -1.25 2.09 7.64
N ALA A 43 -2.20 1.96 8.56
CA ALA A 43 -1.90 1.71 9.96
C ALA A 43 -1.89 0.20 10.16
N ALA A 44 -0.71 -0.39 9.98
CA ALA A 44 -0.56 -1.84 10.04
C ALA A 44 -0.61 -2.31 11.48
N LYS A 45 -1.39 -3.35 11.73
CA LYS A 45 -1.55 -3.89 13.08
C LYS A 45 -0.68 -5.11 13.26
N HIS A 46 -0.06 -5.23 14.43
CA HIS A 46 0.76 -6.41 14.71
C HIS A 46 0.76 -6.70 16.20
N GLY A 47 1.12 -7.93 16.53
CA GLY A 47 1.19 -8.37 17.90
C GLY A 47 -0.13 -8.96 18.39
N ASP A 48 -0.37 -8.84 19.68
CA ASP A 48 -1.54 -9.42 20.32
C ASP A 48 -2.81 -8.78 19.77
N THR A 49 -3.76 -9.59 19.31
CA THR A 49 -5.00 -9.06 18.74
C THR A 49 -5.85 -8.32 19.78
N ALA A 50 -5.67 -8.64 21.06
CA ALA A 50 -6.42 -7.95 22.11
C ALA A 50 -5.80 -6.59 22.43
N ASN A 51 -4.51 -6.42 22.13
CA ASN A 51 -3.83 -5.16 22.40
C ASN A 51 -2.76 -4.94 21.34
N PRO A 52 -3.17 -4.64 20.13
CA PRO A 52 -2.20 -4.60 19.02
C PRO A 52 -1.34 -3.35 19.04
N SER A 53 -0.16 -3.48 18.50
CA SER A 53 0.68 -2.34 18.19
C SER A 53 0.41 -1.90 16.77
N THR A 54 0.79 -0.69 16.44
CA THR A 54 0.57 -0.12 15.12
C THR A 54 1.87 0.42 14.54
N THR A 55 2.11 0.08 13.30
CA THR A 55 3.20 0.70 12.53
C THR A 55 2.57 1.35 11.31
N LYS A 56 2.87 2.60 11.07
CA LYS A 56 2.29 3.32 9.94
C LYS A 56 3.22 3.32 8.75
N PHE A 57 2.65 3.07 7.59
CA PHE A 57 3.37 3.13 6.32
C PHE A 57 2.71 4.18 5.44
N ASP A 58 3.54 5.02 4.85
CA ASP A 58 3.07 6.00 3.88
C ASP A 58 3.42 5.43 2.53
N CYS A 59 2.42 5.10 1.75
CA CYS A 59 2.62 4.30 0.56
C CYS A 59 2.23 5.03 -0.71
N ARG A 60 3.06 4.86 -1.73
CA ARG A 60 2.67 5.13 -3.10
C ARG A 60 1.99 3.86 -3.60
N VAL A 61 0.80 4.00 -4.16
CA VAL A 61 0.06 2.83 -4.64
C VAL A 61 0.56 2.47 -6.03
N SER A 62 0.99 1.22 -6.18
CA SER A 62 1.67 0.77 -7.38
C SER A 62 0.83 -0.26 -8.11
N GLY A 63 0.68 -0.07 -9.42
CA GLY A 63 -0.06 -1.01 -10.25
C GLY A 63 -1.51 -0.63 -10.44
N VAL A 64 -2.06 -1.04 -11.56
CA VAL A 64 -3.41 -0.63 -11.96
C VAL A 64 -4.47 -1.17 -11.01
N ARG A 65 -4.33 -2.45 -10.64
CA ARG A 65 -5.34 -3.07 -9.78
C ARG A 65 -5.33 -2.46 -8.38
N ALA A 66 -4.15 -2.27 -7.80
CA ALA A 66 -4.07 -1.69 -6.46
C ALA A 66 -4.61 -0.27 -6.46
N GLN A 67 -4.30 0.52 -7.49
CA GLN A 67 -4.81 1.87 -7.60
C GLN A 67 -6.33 1.88 -7.70
N ALA A 68 -6.89 0.98 -8.50
CA ALA A 68 -8.35 0.91 -8.65
C ALA A 68 -9.02 0.57 -7.33
N ILE A 69 -8.46 -0.39 -6.60
CA ILE A 69 -9.03 -0.78 -5.31
C ILE A 69 -8.99 0.37 -4.32
N VAL A 70 -7.84 1.03 -4.20
CA VAL A 70 -7.70 2.12 -3.24
C VAL A 70 -8.64 3.26 -3.59
N GLN A 71 -8.79 3.55 -4.88
CA GLN A 71 -9.71 4.62 -5.29
C GLN A 71 -11.15 4.25 -5.02
N GLN A 72 -11.52 2.97 -5.15
CA GLN A 72 -12.87 2.54 -4.80
C GLN A 72 -13.14 2.65 -3.31
N LEU A 73 -12.11 2.52 -2.49
CA LEU A 73 -12.26 2.61 -1.05
C LEU A 73 -12.18 4.04 -0.53
N GLU A 74 -11.81 4.98 -1.37
CA GLU A 74 -11.56 6.35 -0.94
C GLU A 74 -12.79 6.98 -0.30
N ALA A 75 -13.97 6.74 -0.87
CA ALA A 75 -15.20 7.33 -0.32
C ALA A 75 -15.44 6.85 1.10
N ALA A 76 -15.19 5.57 1.38
CA ALA A 76 -15.37 5.03 2.71
C ALA A 76 -14.36 5.63 3.68
N VAL A 77 -13.12 5.80 3.24
CA VAL A 77 -12.09 6.42 4.06
C VAL A 77 -12.50 7.86 4.41
N ASN A 78 -12.96 8.60 3.42
CA ASN A 78 -13.35 9.99 3.63
C ASN A 78 -14.59 10.13 4.50
N ALA A 79 -15.43 9.10 4.51
CA ALA A 79 -16.60 9.08 5.38
C ALA A 79 -16.26 8.59 6.78
N GLU A 80 -14.98 8.40 7.05
CA GLU A 80 -14.47 7.98 8.38
C GLU A 80 -14.94 6.59 8.76
N LYS A 81 -15.23 5.76 7.79
CA LYS A 81 -15.51 4.37 8.04
C LYS A 81 -14.21 3.61 8.29
N ARG A 82 -14.32 2.49 8.95
CA ARG A 82 -13.15 1.66 9.24
C ARG A 82 -12.90 0.76 8.04
N VAL A 83 -11.85 1.05 7.30
CA VAL A 83 -11.48 0.30 6.10
C VAL A 83 -10.27 -0.55 6.45
N PHE A 84 -10.51 -1.84 6.65
CA PHE A 84 -9.49 -2.80 7.05
C PHE A 84 -9.06 -3.59 5.82
N ILE A 85 -7.77 -3.62 5.54
CA ILE A 85 -7.28 -4.29 4.35
C ILE A 85 -6.16 -5.25 4.69
N GLY A 86 -6.04 -6.30 3.85
CA GLY A 86 -4.81 -7.07 3.81
C GLY A 86 -3.94 -6.49 2.72
N PHE A 87 -2.64 -6.51 2.91
CA PHE A 87 -1.76 -5.81 1.99
C PHE A 87 -0.41 -6.49 1.84
N ARG A 88 0.24 -6.17 0.73
CA ARG A 88 1.67 -6.41 0.54
C ARG A 88 2.31 -5.08 0.19
N ILE A 89 3.32 -4.71 0.97
CA ILE A 89 4.07 -3.47 0.78
C ILE A 89 5.51 -3.85 0.44
N GLY A 90 6.09 -3.16 -0.50
CA GLY A 90 7.48 -3.40 -0.86
C GLY A 90 8.32 -2.15 -0.80
N ASP A 91 9.61 -2.33 -0.86
CA ASP A 91 10.59 -1.25 -0.98
C ASP A 91 10.45 -0.22 0.14
N PHE A 92 10.16 -0.68 1.35
CA PHE A 92 9.90 0.27 2.42
C PHE A 92 11.17 0.62 3.16
N MET A 93 11.25 1.88 3.60
CA MET A 93 12.37 2.34 4.39
C MET A 93 11.93 3.50 5.28
N PRO A 94 12.56 3.64 6.44
CA PRO A 94 12.22 4.74 7.34
C PRO A 94 12.80 6.05 6.86
N GLU A 95 12.09 7.13 7.16
CA GLU A 95 12.52 8.45 6.80
C GLU A 95 12.21 9.37 7.97
N LEU A 96 13.12 10.26 8.27
CA LEU A 96 12.92 11.22 9.33
C LEU A 96 12.25 12.47 8.79
N PHE A 97 11.42 13.08 9.61
CA PHE A 97 10.81 14.36 9.26
C PHE A 97 10.67 15.19 10.53
N VAL A 98 10.44 16.48 10.36
CA VAL A 98 10.24 17.38 11.48
C VAL A 98 8.79 17.88 11.40
N TYR A 99 8.07 17.81 12.51
CA TYR A 99 6.70 18.28 12.55
C TYR A 99 6.68 19.80 12.33
N GLN A 100 5.88 20.24 11.37
CA GLN A 100 5.82 21.64 11.00
C GLN A 100 4.71 22.39 11.73
N ASN A 101 3.72 21.65 12.24
CA ASN A 101 2.55 22.24 12.86
C ASN A 101 2.12 21.44 14.05
N GLY A 102 1.24 22.02 14.86
CA GLY A 102 0.62 21.31 15.96
C GLY A 102 1.46 21.27 17.20
N VAL A 103 1.02 20.47 18.18
CA VAL A 103 1.69 20.42 19.48
C VAL A 103 3.08 19.84 19.38
N ARG A 104 3.36 19.06 18.34
CA ARG A 104 4.66 18.44 18.19
C ARG A 104 5.61 19.23 17.27
N LYS A 105 5.24 20.47 16.94
CA LYS A 105 6.05 21.28 16.05
C LYS A 105 7.50 21.31 16.53
N GLY A 106 8.42 21.08 15.63
CA GLY A 106 9.84 21.06 15.95
C GLY A 106 10.38 19.72 16.37
N GLU A 107 9.50 18.75 16.68
CA GLU A 107 9.96 17.41 17.06
C GLU A 107 10.25 16.61 15.81
N THR A 108 11.14 15.65 15.95
CA THR A 108 11.47 14.74 14.86
C THR A 108 10.58 13.51 14.94
N GLY A 109 10.02 13.14 13.82
CA GLY A 109 9.23 11.92 13.71
C GLY A 109 9.85 10.98 12.69
N VAL A 110 9.30 9.78 12.61
CA VAL A 110 9.74 8.76 11.68
C VAL A 110 8.53 8.27 10.91
N VAL A 111 8.67 8.16 9.60
CA VAL A 111 7.63 7.55 8.78
C VAL A 111 8.29 6.46 7.95
N ASN A 112 7.57 5.37 7.72
CA ASN A 112 8.05 4.31 6.85
C ASN A 112 7.40 4.52 5.50
N ASN A 113 8.22 4.85 4.50
CA ASN A 113 7.72 5.04 3.14
C ASN A 113 7.83 3.72 2.41
N GLY A 114 6.87 3.42 1.56
CA GLY A 114 6.90 2.20 0.79
C GLY A 114 5.97 2.26 -0.39
N ARG A 115 5.81 1.13 -1.06
CA ARG A 115 4.91 0.99 -2.19
C ARG A 115 3.86 -0.04 -1.84
N LEU A 116 2.60 0.32 -2.00
CA LEU A 116 1.54 -0.66 -1.83
C LEU A 116 1.43 -1.44 -3.14
N LEU A 117 1.77 -2.71 -3.07
CA LEU A 117 1.83 -3.56 -4.26
C LEU A 117 0.55 -4.35 -4.46
N GLN A 118 -0.11 -4.74 -3.38
CA GLN A 118 -1.30 -5.57 -3.45
C GLN A 118 -2.23 -5.28 -2.30
N VAL A 119 -3.52 -5.30 -2.60
CA VAL A 119 -4.57 -5.37 -1.57
C VAL A 119 -5.19 -6.74 -1.69
N THR A 120 -5.07 -7.56 -0.66
CA THR A 120 -5.48 -8.96 -0.75
C THR A 120 -6.93 -9.16 -0.32
N PHE A 121 -7.44 -8.29 0.54
CA PHE A 121 -8.86 -8.29 0.91
C PHE A 121 -9.19 -6.92 1.48
N ALA A 122 -10.47 -6.62 1.59
CA ALA A 122 -10.90 -5.38 2.20
C ALA A 122 -12.22 -5.59 2.93
N LYS A 123 -12.38 -4.90 4.05
CA LYS A 123 -13.63 -4.86 4.80
C LYS A 123 -13.92 -3.41 5.16
N VAL A 124 -15.18 -3.02 5.01
CA VAL A 124 -15.61 -1.67 5.36
C VAL A 124 -16.60 -1.81 6.50
N ASP A 125 -16.25 -1.25 7.66
CA ASP A 125 -17.04 -1.38 8.89
C ASP A 125 -17.40 -2.84 9.18
N GLY A 126 -16.43 -3.73 8.97
CA GLY A 126 -16.58 -5.14 9.27
C GLY A 126 -17.24 -5.98 8.19
N GLN A 127 -17.72 -5.35 7.12
CA GLN A 127 -18.36 -6.08 6.03
C GLN A 127 -17.41 -6.25 4.86
N ALA A 128 -17.40 -7.44 4.27
CA ALA A 128 -16.50 -7.71 3.17
C ALA A 128 -16.79 -6.79 2.00
N PHE A 129 -15.72 -6.26 1.41
CA PHE A 129 -15.80 -5.43 0.22
C PHE A 129 -15.23 -6.27 -0.91
N GLU A 130 -16.02 -6.47 -1.95
CA GLU A 130 -15.61 -7.33 -3.04
C GLU A 130 -14.57 -6.65 -3.90
N LEU A 131 -13.42 -7.27 -4.06
CA LEU A 131 -12.35 -6.72 -4.87
C LEU A 131 -12.50 -7.15 -6.32
N PRO A 132 -12.02 -6.33 -7.26
CA PRO A 132 -12.01 -6.75 -8.65
C PRO A 132 -11.08 -7.93 -8.84
N PRO A 133 -11.31 -8.75 -9.85
CA PRO A 133 -10.44 -9.91 -10.09
C PRO A 133 -9.04 -9.45 -10.44
N GLU A 134 -8.10 -10.33 -10.18
CA GLU A 134 -6.73 -10.02 -10.52
C GLU A 134 -6.55 -9.94 -12.01
N GLU A 135 -5.76 -8.92 -12.40
CA GLU A 135 -5.53 -8.75 -13.78
C GLU A 135 -4.71 -9.87 -14.32
N GLY A 136 -5.03 -10.34 -15.42
CA GLY A 136 -4.28 -11.37 -16.07
C GLY A 136 -4.52 -12.70 -15.53
N VAL A 137 -5.28 -12.80 -14.57
CA VAL A 137 -5.50 -14.03 -14.06
C VAL A 137 -6.33 -14.74 -14.70
N ALA A 138 -6.63 -13.96 -15.00
CA ALA A 138 -7.18 -14.54 -15.50
C ALA A 138 -6.63 -15.77 -15.45
N ALA A 139 -6.59 -15.98 -15.58
CA ALA A 139 -6.00 -16.83 -15.73
C ALA A 139 -5.24 -17.62 -15.07
N GLU A 140 -5.16 -17.63 -14.97
CA GLU A 140 -4.42 -18.41 -14.59
C GLU A 140 -4.13 -18.75 -13.66
N ALA A 141 -4.44 -18.40 -13.36
CA ALA A 141 -4.04 -18.68 -12.63
C ALA A 141 -3.88 -19.01 -11.91
N THR A 142 -4.32 -18.91 -11.94
CA THR A 142 -3.98 -19.32 -11.38
C THR A 142 -3.45 -19.83 -11.01
N ALA A 143 -3.72 -19.95 -11.36
CA ALA A 143 -3.10 -20.59 -11.10
C ALA A 143 -2.34 -20.94 -10.64
N THR A 144 -2.31 -20.92 -10.83
CA THR A 144 -1.47 -21.28 -10.53
C THR A 144 -0.77 -21.23 -9.80
N LEU A 145 -0.80 -20.92 -9.50
CA LEU A 145 -0.04 -20.95 -8.82
C LEU A 145 0.57 -21.16 -8.17
N PRO A 146 0.77 -21.34 -8.24
CA PRO A 146 1.48 -21.63 -7.59
C PRO A 146 2.16 -21.56 -6.88
N LEU A 147 2.17 -21.43 -6.62
CA LEU A 147 2.95 -21.34 -6.00
C LEU A 147 3.33 -21.42 -5.61
#